data_fe778b6c55f3b0d4fd3e2ea970c9e44d
#
_entry.id   fe778b6c55f3b0d4fd3e2ea970c9e44d
#
_cell.length_a   1.000
_cell.length_b   1.000
_cell.length_c   1.000
_cell.angle_alpha   90.00
_cell.angle_beta   90.00
_cell.angle_gamma   90.00
#
_symmetry.space_group_name_H-M   'P 1'
#
loop_
_entity.id
_entity.type
_entity.pdbx_description
1 polymer ?
#
loop_
_entity_poly.entity_id
_entity_poly.type
_entity_poly.pdbx_seq_one_letter_code
_entity_poly.pdbx_strand_id
1 'polypeptide(L)'
;QVNKRYLHDDMFVEASVREQPQPMDNTDRLILQDKRLDYRVLNLASNTFNENETSYYHKSIGGYHAAKLRRYQELIEAYIAPEMQGLMKAVAEASGDMTRVKGDSIYPVINMLNTKYFILPLQNNQKVPLLNPYAFGNAWLVDKVKYVDNANAELDALAKLNLRHEAVADKRFESVLGTSTQQGTV
;
A
#
# COMPACT_ATOMS: atom_id res chain seq x y z
N GLN A 1 -18.76 -9.26 -41.04
CA GLN A 1 -17.99 -8.34 -41.89
C GLN A 1 -18.16 -6.84 -41.56
N VAL A 2 -18.91 -6.51 -40.53
CA VAL A 2 -19.32 -5.11 -40.27
C VAL A 2 -18.19 -4.20 -39.81
N ASN A 3 -17.14 -4.73 -39.25
CA ASN A 3 -16.10 -3.93 -38.58
C ASN A 3 -14.74 -3.87 -39.28
N LYS A 4 -14.53 -4.52 -40.43
CA LYS A 4 -13.27 -4.46 -41.18
C LYS A 4 -12.85 -3.03 -41.62
N ARG A 5 -13.81 -2.07 -41.64
CA ARG A 5 -13.51 -0.67 -41.98
C ARG A 5 -12.87 0.09 -40.82
N TYR A 6 -13.05 -0.37 -39.59
CA TYR A 6 -12.60 0.33 -38.36
C TYR A 6 -11.60 -0.48 -37.53
N LEU A 7 -11.45 -1.78 -37.83
CA LEU A 7 -10.54 -2.68 -37.14
C LEU A 7 -9.46 -3.13 -38.13
N HIS A 8 -8.23 -2.74 -37.88
CA HIS A 8 -7.05 -3.17 -38.60
C HIS A 8 -6.46 -4.41 -37.93
N ASP A 9 -5.70 -5.21 -38.69
CA ASP A 9 -5.14 -6.49 -38.21
C ASP A 9 -4.17 -6.30 -37.02
N ASP A 10 -3.52 -5.15 -36.93
CA ASP A 10 -2.65 -4.74 -35.82
C ASP A 10 -3.41 -4.46 -34.49
N MET A 11 -4.74 -4.34 -34.54
CA MET A 11 -5.60 -4.20 -33.37
C MET A 11 -5.96 -5.55 -32.72
N PHE A 12 -5.63 -6.66 -33.37
CA PHE A 12 -5.89 -8.00 -32.84
C PHE A 12 -4.62 -8.54 -32.18
N VAL A 13 -4.81 -9.19 -31.05
CA VAL A 13 -3.75 -9.89 -30.33
C VAL A 13 -4.04 -11.39 -30.31
N GLU A 14 -2.99 -12.19 -30.18
CA GLU A 14 -3.12 -13.63 -30.01
C GLU A 14 -3.95 -13.97 -28.75
N ALA A 15 -4.69 -15.07 -28.81
CA ALA A 15 -5.54 -15.51 -27.69
C ALA A 15 -4.75 -15.70 -26.39
N SER A 16 -3.52 -16.19 -26.47
CA SER A 16 -2.60 -16.35 -25.35
C SER A 16 -2.30 -15.02 -24.62
N VAL A 17 -2.15 -13.92 -25.37
CA VAL A 17 -1.92 -12.59 -24.80
C VAL A 17 -3.17 -12.08 -24.09
N ARG A 18 -4.35 -12.43 -24.61
CA ARG A 18 -5.61 -12.09 -23.95
C ARG A 18 -5.84 -12.89 -22.66
N GLU A 19 -5.44 -14.16 -22.63
CA GLU A 19 -5.60 -15.05 -21.48
C GLU A 19 -4.59 -14.74 -20.36
N GLN A 20 -3.39 -14.29 -20.74
CA GLN A 20 -2.34 -13.87 -19.81
C GLN A 20 -1.77 -12.51 -20.22
N PRO A 21 -2.55 -11.43 -20.04
CA PRO A 21 -2.14 -10.09 -20.45
C PRO A 21 -0.92 -9.57 -19.69
N GLN A 22 -0.66 -10.14 -18.50
CA GLN A 22 0.45 -9.77 -17.64
C GLN A 22 1.24 -11.03 -17.27
N PRO A 23 2.47 -11.21 -17.78
CA PRO A 23 3.31 -12.35 -17.38
C PRO A 23 3.75 -12.20 -15.93
N MET A 24 3.58 -13.27 -15.15
CA MET A 24 4.03 -13.34 -13.76
C MET A 24 5.57 -13.41 -13.71
N ASP A 25 6.19 -12.47 -13.02
CA ASP A 25 7.64 -12.48 -12.81
C ASP A 25 8.07 -13.29 -11.58
N ASN A 26 9.36 -13.37 -11.31
CA ASN A 26 9.89 -14.11 -10.15
C ASN A 26 9.52 -13.44 -8.83
N THR A 27 9.41 -12.12 -8.80
CA THR A 27 9.02 -11.34 -7.62
C THR A 27 7.61 -11.67 -7.21
N ASP A 28 6.68 -11.72 -8.18
CA ASP A 28 5.29 -12.10 -7.96
C ASP A 28 5.20 -13.53 -7.40
N ARG A 29 5.96 -14.47 -8.02
CA ARG A 29 5.97 -15.87 -7.55
C ARG A 29 6.47 -16.01 -6.12
N LEU A 30 7.48 -15.24 -5.73
CA LEU A 30 8.01 -15.26 -4.36
C LEU A 30 6.99 -14.73 -3.37
N ILE A 31 6.34 -13.59 -3.66
CA ILE A 31 5.31 -13.02 -2.79
C ILE A 31 4.11 -13.96 -2.67
N LEU A 32 3.68 -14.59 -3.77
CA LEU A 32 2.54 -15.52 -3.80
C LEU A 32 2.80 -16.87 -3.11
N GLN A 33 4.03 -17.14 -2.65
CA GLN A 33 4.30 -18.25 -1.72
C GLN A 33 3.66 -18.03 -0.37
N ASP A 34 3.48 -16.78 0.04
CA ASP A 34 2.67 -16.43 1.21
C ASP A 34 1.18 -16.58 0.87
N LYS A 35 0.57 -17.64 1.38
CA LYS A 35 -0.84 -17.98 1.11
C LYS A 35 -1.84 -17.17 1.92
N ARG A 36 -1.41 -16.29 2.81
CA ARG A 36 -2.31 -15.38 3.51
C ARG A 36 -2.93 -14.39 2.53
N LEU A 37 -4.20 -14.07 2.75
CA LEU A 37 -4.95 -13.18 1.86
C LEU A 37 -5.08 -11.75 2.41
N ASP A 38 -4.44 -11.49 3.53
CA ASP A 38 -4.71 -10.35 4.41
C ASP A 38 -3.60 -9.28 4.39
N TYR A 39 -2.71 -9.31 3.41
CA TYR A 39 -1.66 -8.29 3.28
C TYR A 39 -1.78 -7.48 1.99
N ARG A 40 -1.07 -6.36 1.95
CA ARG A 40 -0.91 -5.51 0.77
C ARG A 40 0.54 -5.42 0.33
N VAL A 41 0.72 -4.99 -0.91
CA VAL A 41 2.01 -4.83 -1.57
C VAL A 41 2.17 -3.39 -2.03
N LEU A 42 3.38 -2.84 -1.86
CA LEU A 42 3.81 -1.56 -2.39
C LEU A 42 4.89 -1.80 -3.44
N ASN A 43 4.61 -1.47 -4.69
CA ASN A 43 5.58 -1.55 -5.77
C ASN A 43 6.29 -0.21 -5.95
N LEU A 44 7.58 -0.18 -5.62
CA LEU A 44 8.47 0.97 -5.78
C LEU A 44 9.32 0.88 -7.06
N ALA A 45 9.20 -0.23 -7.81
CA ALA A 45 9.90 -0.44 -9.07
C ALA A 45 9.12 0.07 -10.29
N SER A 46 7.92 0.62 -10.08
CA SER A 46 7.04 1.17 -11.12
C SER A 46 6.50 2.53 -10.70
N ASN A 47 5.71 3.15 -11.57
CA ASN A 47 4.94 4.34 -11.19
C ASN A 47 3.75 3.92 -10.31
N THR A 48 3.99 3.77 -9.01
CA THR A 48 3.11 3.16 -8.02
C THR A 48 1.62 3.53 -8.14
N PHE A 49 1.31 4.79 -8.45
CA PHE A 49 -0.08 5.28 -8.49
C PHE A 49 -0.63 5.47 -9.91
N ASN A 50 0.14 5.09 -10.93
CA ASN A 50 -0.25 5.22 -12.34
C ASN A 50 0.05 3.94 -13.15
N GLU A 51 -0.05 2.78 -12.51
CA GLU A 51 0.10 1.46 -13.12
C GLU A 51 -0.99 0.51 -12.61
N ASN A 52 -1.20 -0.61 -13.27
CA ASN A 52 -2.18 -1.64 -12.89
C ASN A 52 -1.58 -3.06 -12.84
N GLU A 53 -0.31 -3.21 -13.16
CA GLU A 53 0.38 -4.51 -13.21
C GLU A 53 0.43 -5.16 -11.85
N THR A 54 0.81 -4.41 -10.81
CA THR A 54 0.91 -4.92 -9.44
C THR A 54 -0.43 -5.45 -8.95
N SER A 55 -1.53 -4.75 -9.25
CA SER A 55 -2.87 -5.15 -8.81
C SER A 55 -3.43 -6.37 -9.53
N TYR A 56 -2.78 -6.84 -10.58
CA TYR A 56 -3.16 -8.07 -11.29
C TYR A 56 -2.92 -9.31 -10.41
N TYR A 57 -1.83 -9.33 -9.65
CA TYR A 57 -1.45 -10.45 -8.79
C TYR A 57 -1.59 -10.16 -7.30
N HIS A 58 -1.56 -8.89 -6.88
CA HIS A 58 -1.44 -8.49 -5.48
C HIS A 58 -2.48 -7.44 -5.09
N LYS A 59 -2.83 -7.39 -3.82
CA LYS A 59 -3.56 -6.27 -3.23
C LYS A 59 -2.62 -5.08 -3.11
N SER A 60 -2.53 -4.24 -4.14
CA SER A 60 -1.67 -3.06 -4.16
C SER A 60 -2.24 -1.92 -3.32
N ILE A 61 -1.38 -1.15 -2.64
CA ILE A 61 -1.75 0.16 -2.09
C ILE A 61 -1.66 1.26 -3.15
N GLY A 62 -1.07 0.96 -4.32
CA GLY A 62 -0.98 1.82 -5.48
C GLY A 62 -2.09 1.54 -6.51
N GLY A 63 -1.75 1.80 -7.75
CA GLY A 63 -2.59 1.53 -8.91
C GLY A 63 -3.27 2.76 -9.48
N TYR A 64 -3.50 2.71 -10.80
CA TYR A 64 -4.29 3.72 -11.50
C TYR A 64 -5.78 3.47 -11.28
N HIS A 65 -6.51 4.51 -10.87
CA HIS A 65 -7.96 4.48 -10.80
C HIS A 65 -8.52 5.87 -11.12
N ALA A 66 -9.31 5.97 -12.20
CA ALA A 66 -9.89 7.25 -12.66
C ALA A 66 -10.84 7.89 -11.62
N ALA A 67 -11.51 7.07 -10.79
CA ALA A 67 -12.41 7.50 -9.73
C ALA A 67 -11.80 7.27 -8.34
N LYS A 68 -10.52 7.62 -8.15
CA LYS A 68 -9.85 7.50 -6.85
C LYS A 68 -10.55 8.34 -5.79
N LEU A 69 -10.77 7.76 -4.62
CA LEU A 69 -11.35 8.47 -3.49
C LEU A 69 -10.46 9.67 -3.11
N ARG A 70 -11.05 10.85 -2.99
CA ARG A 70 -10.32 12.08 -2.64
C ARG A 70 -9.53 11.93 -1.33
N ARG A 71 -10.15 11.34 -0.29
CA ARG A 71 -9.46 11.08 0.99
C ARG A 71 -8.21 10.22 0.83
N TYR A 72 -8.25 9.25 -0.08
CA TYR A 72 -7.08 8.41 -0.35
C TYR A 72 -6.00 9.18 -1.11
N GLN A 73 -6.39 10.04 -2.05
CA GLN A 73 -5.45 10.93 -2.74
C GLN A 73 -4.76 11.89 -1.77
N GLU A 74 -5.51 12.49 -0.85
CA GLU A 74 -4.97 13.35 0.21
C GLU A 74 -3.99 12.58 1.13
N LEU A 75 -4.28 11.32 1.47
CA LEU A 75 -3.38 10.46 2.22
C LEU A 75 -2.09 10.13 1.44
N ILE A 76 -2.21 9.89 0.13
CA ILE A 76 -1.04 9.67 -0.75
C ILE A 76 -0.13 10.90 -0.72
N GLU A 77 -0.69 12.07 -0.95
CA GLU A 77 0.08 13.32 -1.05
C GLU A 77 0.72 13.72 0.28
N ALA A 78 -0.04 13.61 1.37
CA ALA A 78 0.43 14.05 2.69
C ALA A 78 1.44 13.07 3.33
N TYR A 79 1.27 11.77 3.11
CA TYR A 79 2.02 10.75 3.85
C TYR A 79 2.66 9.67 2.98
N ILE A 80 1.90 8.98 2.12
CA ILE A 80 2.43 7.79 1.47
C ILE A 80 3.61 8.16 0.55
N ALA A 81 3.49 9.21 -0.25
CA ALA A 81 4.56 9.61 -1.16
C ALA A 81 5.83 10.07 -0.43
N PRO A 82 5.79 10.93 0.62
CA PRO A 82 6.95 11.21 1.47
C PRO A 82 7.53 9.98 2.16
N GLU A 83 6.69 9.08 2.69
CA GLU A 83 7.15 7.86 3.34
C GLU A 83 7.84 6.91 2.36
N MET A 84 7.37 6.82 1.10
CA MET A 84 8.05 6.05 0.05
C MET A 84 9.47 6.55 -0.21
N GLN A 85 9.68 7.87 -0.22
CA GLN A 85 11.01 8.46 -0.38
C GLN A 85 11.90 8.13 0.84
N GLY A 86 11.36 8.27 2.05
CA GLY A 86 12.05 7.90 3.29
C GLY A 86 12.42 6.42 3.33
N LEU A 87 11.50 5.55 2.92
CA LEU A 87 11.72 4.10 2.82
C LEU A 87 12.86 3.77 1.85
N MET A 88 12.82 4.31 0.63
CA MET A 88 13.86 4.06 -0.37
C MET A 88 15.25 4.47 0.13
N LYS A 89 15.34 5.65 0.77
CA LYS A 89 16.58 6.13 1.37
C LYS A 89 17.06 5.21 2.49
N ALA A 90 16.19 4.84 3.42
CA ALA A 90 16.53 3.99 4.56
C ALA A 90 16.96 2.58 4.12
N VAL A 91 16.31 2.00 3.12
CA VAL A 91 16.68 0.70 2.55
C VAL A 91 18.05 0.76 1.86
N ALA A 92 18.34 1.84 1.12
CA ALA A 92 19.63 2.03 0.48
C ALA A 92 20.76 2.16 1.54
N GLU A 93 20.56 2.96 2.59
CA GLU A 93 21.50 3.14 3.70
C GLU A 93 21.74 1.84 4.49
N ALA A 94 20.69 1.02 4.62
CA ALA A 94 20.75 -0.28 5.28
C ALA A 94 21.24 -1.41 4.36
N SER A 95 21.56 -1.14 3.09
CA SER A 95 21.94 -2.14 2.08
C SER A 95 20.92 -3.28 1.95
N GLY A 96 19.63 -2.95 2.07
CA GLY A 96 18.51 -3.89 1.97
C GLY A 96 18.20 -4.67 3.27
N ASP A 97 18.94 -4.47 4.33
CA ASP A 97 18.69 -5.12 5.62
C ASP A 97 17.59 -4.39 6.41
N MET A 98 16.37 -4.92 6.34
CA MET A 98 15.19 -4.33 6.99
C MET A 98 15.28 -4.34 8.54
N THR A 99 16.14 -5.14 9.13
CA THR A 99 16.32 -5.15 10.59
C THR A 99 17.00 -3.86 11.10
N ARG A 100 17.71 -3.18 10.21
CA ARG A 100 18.37 -1.90 10.47
C ARG A 100 17.52 -0.68 10.16
N VAL A 101 16.37 -0.87 9.52
CA VAL A 101 15.43 0.19 9.16
C VAL A 101 14.45 0.41 10.31
N LYS A 102 14.29 1.66 10.75
CA LYS A 102 13.30 2.04 11.78
C LYS A 102 11.93 2.29 11.16
N GLY A 103 11.28 1.23 10.67
CA GLY A 103 10.05 1.32 9.88
C GLY A 103 8.87 1.97 10.60
N ASP A 104 8.73 1.82 11.92
CA ASP A 104 7.67 2.47 12.70
C ASP A 104 7.78 4.00 12.70
N SER A 105 8.98 4.57 12.48
CA SER A 105 9.20 6.02 12.44
C SER A 105 9.24 6.58 11.01
N ILE A 106 9.66 5.78 10.03
CA ILE A 106 9.93 6.25 8.67
C ILE A 106 8.70 6.16 7.79
N TYR A 107 7.88 5.09 7.95
CA TYR A 107 6.71 4.83 7.12
C TYR A 107 5.51 4.27 7.91
N PRO A 108 5.06 4.98 8.97
CA PRO A 108 3.99 4.51 9.85
C PRO A 108 2.63 4.37 9.13
N VAL A 109 2.32 5.23 8.16
CA VAL A 109 1.06 5.16 7.40
C VAL A 109 1.09 3.96 6.43
N ILE A 110 2.22 3.68 5.81
CA ILE A 110 2.39 2.48 4.98
C ILE A 110 2.22 1.21 5.83
N ASN A 111 2.73 1.19 7.08
CA ASN A 111 2.53 0.09 8.02
C ASN A 111 1.04 -0.08 8.41
N MET A 112 0.36 1.04 8.70
CA MET A 112 -1.08 1.08 9.00
C MET A 112 -1.93 0.53 7.86
N LEU A 113 -1.51 0.71 6.61
CA LEU A 113 -2.17 0.14 5.43
C LEU A 113 -1.90 -1.37 5.25
N ASN A 114 -1.26 -2.01 6.23
CA ASN A 114 -0.89 -3.44 6.19
C ASN A 114 -0.03 -3.82 4.97
N THR A 115 0.93 -2.96 4.63
CA THR A 115 1.85 -3.21 3.54
C THR A 115 2.95 -4.16 4.01
N LYS A 116 2.81 -5.43 3.67
CA LYS A 116 3.70 -6.50 4.11
C LYS A 116 4.90 -6.71 3.20
N TYR A 117 4.76 -6.43 1.91
CA TYR A 117 5.83 -6.59 0.94
C TYR A 117 6.07 -5.30 0.18
N PHE A 118 7.35 -4.98 0.01
CA PHE A 118 7.83 -3.96 -0.90
C PHE A 118 8.43 -4.63 -2.13
N ILE A 119 8.14 -4.13 -3.33
CA ILE A 119 8.83 -4.52 -4.56
C ILE A 119 9.81 -3.41 -4.87
N LEU A 120 11.11 -3.69 -4.81
CA LEU A 120 12.17 -2.73 -5.05
C LEU A 120 12.79 -2.93 -6.43
N PRO A 121 13.19 -1.83 -7.10
CA PRO A 121 13.98 -1.93 -8.31
C PRO A 121 15.40 -2.37 -7.99
N LEU A 122 15.95 -3.24 -8.81
CA LEU A 122 17.35 -3.59 -8.87
C LEU A 122 17.95 -3.09 -10.18
N GLN A 123 19.27 -3.27 -10.33
CA GLN A 123 19.94 -3.02 -11.60
C GLN A 123 19.37 -3.92 -12.71
N ASN A 124 19.52 -3.51 -13.98
CA ASN A 124 19.08 -4.25 -15.17
C ASN A 124 17.56 -4.57 -15.21
N ASN A 125 16.71 -3.64 -14.75
CA ASN A 125 15.26 -3.80 -14.72
C ASN A 125 14.76 -5.02 -13.91
N GLN A 126 15.59 -5.56 -13.05
CA GLN A 126 15.18 -6.60 -12.12
C GLN A 126 14.44 -6.00 -10.93
N LYS A 127 13.60 -6.82 -10.31
CA LYS A 127 12.84 -6.47 -9.11
C LYS A 127 13.10 -7.50 -8.01
N VAL A 128 13.02 -7.09 -6.77
CA VAL A 128 13.14 -7.98 -5.60
C VAL A 128 12.04 -7.68 -4.60
N PRO A 129 11.39 -8.72 -4.04
CA PRO A 129 10.46 -8.54 -2.93
C PRO A 129 11.23 -8.39 -1.63
N LEU A 130 10.81 -7.45 -0.80
CA LEU A 130 11.36 -7.21 0.53
C LEU A 130 10.24 -7.30 1.56
N LEU A 131 10.42 -8.12 2.59
CA LEU A 131 9.45 -8.26 3.67
C LEU A 131 9.51 -7.03 4.59
N ASN A 132 8.34 -6.44 4.86
CA ASN A 132 8.17 -5.42 5.88
C ASN A 132 7.77 -6.06 7.22
N PRO A 133 8.66 -6.06 8.22
CA PRO A 133 8.34 -6.62 9.54
C PRO A 133 7.44 -5.71 10.39
N TYR A 134 7.18 -4.48 9.94
CA TYR A 134 6.47 -3.44 10.67
C TYR A 134 4.99 -3.30 10.29
N ALA A 135 4.48 -4.06 9.32
CA ALA A 135 3.07 -4.03 8.95
C ALA A 135 2.17 -4.36 10.15
N PHE A 136 1.08 -3.59 10.33
CA PHE A 136 0.23 -3.73 11.53
C PHE A 136 -0.72 -4.93 11.48
N GLY A 137 -0.89 -5.56 10.32
CA GLY A 137 -1.89 -6.60 10.12
C GLY A 137 -3.24 -6.03 9.69
N ASN A 138 -4.26 -6.90 9.62
CA ASN A 138 -5.61 -6.50 9.20
C ASN A 138 -6.35 -5.69 10.24
N ALA A 139 -6.07 -5.95 11.52
CA ALA A 139 -6.63 -5.25 12.64
C ALA A 139 -5.62 -5.25 13.78
N TRP A 140 -5.63 -4.19 14.56
CA TRP A 140 -4.84 -4.06 15.78
C TRP A 140 -5.61 -3.24 16.80
N LEU A 141 -5.28 -3.41 18.06
CA LEU A 141 -5.86 -2.65 19.15
C LEU A 141 -5.06 -1.37 19.39
N VAL A 142 -5.77 -0.30 19.70
CA VAL A 142 -5.18 0.99 20.08
C VAL A 142 -5.55 1.34 21.53
N ASP A 143 -4.63 2.00 22.21
CA ASP A 143 -4.82 2.37 23.62
C ASP A 143 -5.61 3.67 23.77
N LYS A 144 -5.57 4.54 22.74
CA LYS A 144 -6.19 5.87 22.79
C LYS A 144 -6.82 6.22 21.46
N VAL A 145 -7.95 6.93 21.53
CA VAL A 145 -8.58 7.58 20.38
C VAL A 145 -8.56 9.09 20.61
N LYS A 146 -7.98 9.83 19.66
CA LYS A 146 -8.02 11.29 19.63
C LYS A 146 -9.20 11.74 18.79
N TYR A 147 -10.11 12.51 19.38
CA TYR A 147 -11.23 13.08 18.66
C TYR A 147 -10.91 14.46 18.11
N VAL A 148 -11.32 14.71 16.88
CA VAL A 148 -11.08 15.96 16.13
C VAL A 148 -12.34 16.43 15.42
N ASP A 149 -12.38 17.70 14.98
CA ASP A 149 -13.61 18.34 14.52
C ASP A 149 -14.00 18.03 13.08
N ASN A 150 -13.04 17.54 12.24
CA ASN A 150 -13.28 17.34 10.81
C ASN A 150 -12.19 16.46 10.17
N ALA A 151 -12.43 16.08 8.91
CA ALA A 151 -11.55 15.20 8.15
C ALA A 151 -10.14 15.76 7.90
N ASN A 152 -9.98 17.08 7.76
CA ASN A 152 -8.65 17.69 7.61
C ASN A 152 -7.84 17.54 8.90
N ALA A 153 -8.50 17.77 10.04
CA ALA A 153 -7.88 17.58 11.35
C ALA A 153 -7.57 16.08 11.63
N GLU A 154 -8.37 15.14 11.11
CA GLU A 154 -8.02 13.71 11.12
C GLU A 154 -6.71 13.45 10.35
N LEU A 155 -6.60 14.00 9.14
CA LEU A 155 -5.39 13.86 8.31
C LEU A 155 -4.17 14.46 9.01
N ASP A 156 -4.27 15.70 9.49
CA ASP A 156 -3.18 16.41 10.18
C ASP A 156 -2.73 15.70 11.48
N ALA A 157 -3.64 15.00 12.13
CA ALA A 157 -3.33 14.28 13.36
C ALA A 157 -2.42 13.08 13.14
N LEU A 158 -2.50 12.41 11.97
CA LEU A 158 -1.69 11.22 11.67
C LEU A 158 -0.18 11.48 11.81
N ALA A 159 0.29 12.69 11.51
CA ALA A 159 1.71 13.07 11.66
C ALA A 159 2.21 13.08 13.12
N LYS A 160 1.30 13.13 14.08
CA LYS A 160 1.61 13.37 15.51
C LYS A 160 1.28 12.16 16.40
N LEU A 161 0.64 11.15 15.85
CA LEU A 161 0.19 9.97 16.58
C LEU A 161 1.18 8.81 16.43
N ASN A 162 1.31 8.03 17.48
CA ASN A 162 1.87 6.70 17.36
C ASN A 162 0.75 5.76 16.85
N LEU A 163 0.69 5.57 15.53
CA LEU A 163 -0.40 4.83 14.87
C LEU A 163 -0.53 3.37 15.31
N ARG A 164 0.48 2.81 15.97
CA ARG A 164 0.42 1.46 16.56
C ARG A 164 -0.42 1.44 17.84
N HIS A 165 -0.49 2.56 18.56
CA HIS A 165 -1.13 2.68 19.88
C HIS A 165 -2.27 3.69 19.91
N GLU A 166 -2.33 4.57 18.92
CA GLU A 166 -3.26 5.69 18.91
C GLU A 166 -4.02 5.76 17.59
N ALA A 167 -5.31 6.08 17.67
CA ALA A 167 -6.16 6.37 16.52
C ALA A 167 -6.70 7.81 16.58
N VAL A 168 -7.16 8.29 15.44
CA VAL A 168 -7.91 9.55 15.34
C VAL A 168 -9.29 9.26 14.76
N ALA A 169 -10.30 9.96 15.26
CA ALA A 169 -11.66 9.90 14.77
C ALA A 169 -12.35 11.28 14.84
N ASP A 170 -13.29 11.51 13.95
CA ASP A 170 -14.18 12.66 14.00
C ASP A 170 -15.05 12.60 15.27
N LYS A 171 -15.21 13.72 15.98
CA LYS A 171 -16.02 13.85 17.20
C LYS A 171 -17.44 13.34 17.07
N ARG A 172 -18.03 13.36 15.87
CA ARG A 172 -19.37 12.78 15.64
C ARG A 172 -19.48 11.30 15.99
N PHE A 173 -18.35 10.59 16.05
CA PHE A 173 -18.30 9.16 16.41
C PHE A 173 -17.96 8.92 17.89
N GLU A 174 -17.70 9.96 18.67
CA GLU A 174 -17.29 9.84 20.08
C GLU A 174 -18.31 9.07 20.93
N SER A 175 -19.61 9.34 20.71
CA SER A 175 -20.68 8.63 21.43
C SER A 175 -20.82 7.15 21.07
N VAL A 176 -20.34 6.75 19.88
CA VAL A 176 -20.43 5.36 19.39
C VAL A 176 -19.20 4.56 19.77
N LEU A 177 -18.02 5.14 19.63
CA LEU A 177 -16.76 4.48 19.90
C LEU A 177 -16.45 4.35 21.38
N GLY A 178 -16.97 5.28 22.20
CA GLY A 178 -16.79 5.30 23.64
C GLY A 178 -15.32 5.32 24.08
N THR A 179 -15.10 5.33 25.37
CA THR A 179 -13.78 5.04 25.98
C THR A 179 -13.77 3.55 26.36
N SER A 180 -13.47 2.66 25.42
CA SER A 180 -13.33 1.24 25.76
C SER A 180 -11.99 1.02 26.46
N THR A 181 -12.06 0.60 27.72
CA THR A 181 -10.91 0.13 28.52
C THR A 181 -10.78 -1.39 28.50
N GLN A 182 -11.51 -2.10 27.64
CA GLN A 182 -11.43 -3.56 27.57
C GLN A 182 -10.18 -3.97 26.80
N GLN A 183 -9.30 -4.74 27.46
CA GLN A 183 -8.23 -5.46 26.80
C GLN A 183 -8.84 -6.60 25.98
N GLY A 184 -8.73 -6.50 24.67
CA GLY A 184 -9.07 -7.59 23.75
C GLY A 184 -7.80 -8.25 23.21
N THR A 185 -7.91 -9.49 22.78
CA THR A 185 -6.85 -10.19 22.03
C THR A 185 -7.27 -10.27 20.57
N VAL A 186 -6.38 -9.91 19.65
CA VAL A 186 -6.57 -10.06 18.19
C VAL A 186 -5.88 -11.31 17.70
#